data_e29727cf5e43bb05887386ef9a1ea87e
#
_entry.id   e29727cf5e43bb05887386ef9a1ea87e
#
_cell.length_a   1.000
_cell.length_b   1.000
_cell.length_c   1.000
_cell.angle_alpha   90.00
_cell.angle_beta   90.00
_cell.angle_gamma   90.00
#
_symmetry.space_group_name_H-M   'P 1'
#
loop_
_entity.id
_entity.type
_entity.pdbx_description
1 polymer ?
#
loop_
_entity_poly.entity_id
_entity_poly.type
_entity_poly.pdbx_seq_one_letter_code
_entity_poly.pdbx_strand_id
1 'polypeptide(L)'
;MGQSKVLYSIGKALLMPAFKLLYRYKVINKNAIPTEGGVILACNHISFADPPLLGLSCKRRLYFMAKSELFKNKLFGALIRALGAFPVERGAGDGKAIKTGEDLIREGNVMTIFPEGGRSKTGDLMRPRSGCALVAQQMQVPVVPCCITKRHFKRKFSKVIVHFGDPLTPEQLGLTPDGGRRELKNASKMIMGEIQKMREQDANELQKG
;
A
#
# COMPACT_ATOMS: atom_id res chain seq x y z
N MET A 1 -10.84 11.92 12.77
CA MET A 1 -10.50 12.94 11.73
C MET A 1 -11.48 12.82 10.57
N GLY A 2 -12.55 13.64 10.55
CA GLY A 2 -13.61 13.60 9.54
C GLY A 2 -13.17 14.16 8.19
N GLN A 3 -12.33 13.44 7.47
CA GLN A 3 -12.07 13.79 6.08
C GLN A 3 -13.26 13.34 5.24
N SER A 4 -13.87 14.28 4.51
CA SER A 4 -15.08 14.05 3.72
C SER A 4 -14.91 12.88 2.73
N LYS A 5 -15.72 11.81 2.89
CA LYS A 5 -15.83 10.71 1.94
C LYS A 5 -16.18 11.22 0.52
N VAL A 6 -16.93 12.31 0.47
CA VAL A 6 -17.35 12.99 -0.76
C VAL A 6 -16.14 13.56 -1.50
N LEU A 7 -15.23 14.28 -0.80
CA LEU A 7 -14.03 14.85 -1.42
C LEU A 7 -13.09 13.77 -1.98
N TYR A 8 -12.95 12.65 -1.25
CA TYR A 8 -12.19 11.49 -1.75
C TYR A 8 -12.80 10.91 -3.02
N SER A 9 -14.12 10.75 -3.06
CA SER A 9 -14.83 10.20 -4.23
C SER A 9 -14.73 11.13 -5.44
N ILE A 10 -14.86 12.44 -5.23
CA ILE A 10 -14.68 13.45 -6.29
C ILE A 10 -13.25 13.41 -6.83
N GLY A 11 -12.24 13.43 -5.94
CA GLY A 11 -10.83 13.33 -6.35
C GLY A 11 -10.55 12.05 -7.16
N LYS A 12 -11.12 10.93 -6.73
CA LYS A 12 -11.03 9.65 -7.45
C LYS A 12 -11.67 9.72 -8.84
N ALA A 13 -12.86 10.28 -8.96
CA ALA A 13 -13.58 10.41 -10.23
C ALA A 13 -12.83 11.29 -11.24
N LEU A 14 -12.23 12.39 -10.77
CA LEU A 14 -11.45 13.30 -11.61
C LEU A 14 -10.12 12.70 -12.07
N LEU A 15 -9.42 11.96 -11.19
CA LEU A 15 -8.10 11.39 -11.50
C LEU A 15 -8.18 10.09 -12.33
N MET A 16 -9.26 9.32 -12.18
CA MET A 16 -9.38 8.00 -12.81
C MET A 16 -9.23 8.03 -14.35
N PRO A 17 -9.90 8.92 -15.12
CA PRO A 17 -9.75 8.97 -16.57
C PRO A 17 -8.33 9.25 -17.00
N ALA A 18 -7.68 10.24 -16.37
CA ALA A 18 -6.30 10.62 -16.67
C ALA A 18 -5.32 9.46 -16.38
N PHE A 19 -5.46 8.79 -15.24
CA PHE A 19 -4.60 7.67 -14.90
C PHE A 19 -4.84 6.45 -15.81
N LYS A 20 -6.07 6.16 -16.17
CA LYS A 20 -6.38 5.10 -17.15
C LYS A 20 -5.72 5.38 -18.50
N LEU A 21 -5.79 6.60 -18.99
CA LEU A 21 -5.19 7.00 -20.27
C LEU A 21 -3.66 6.94 -20.21
N LEU A 22 -3.05 7.52 -19.16
CA LEU A 22 -1.59 7.64 -19.05
C LEU A 22 -0.89 6.31 -18.75
N TYR A 23 -1.47 5.49 -17.88
CA TYR A 23 -0.85 4.25 -17.41
C TYR A 23 -1.44 3.00 -18.04
N ARG A 24 -2.59 3.10 -18.75
CA ARG A 24 -3.30 1.93 -19.32
C ARG A 24 -3.29 0.76 -18.34
N TYR A 25 -3.65 1.04 -17.06
CA TYR A 25 -3.48 0.08 -15.98
C TYR A 25 -4.60 -0.96 -15.96
N LYS A 26 -4.22 -2.20 -15.64
CA LYS A 26 -5.09 -3.34 -15.37
C LYS A 26 -5.12 -3.60 -13.86
N VAL A 27 -6.27 -3.98 -13.35
CA VAL A 27 -6.42 -4.41 -11.95
C VAL A 27 -6.77 -5.88 -11.92
N ILE A 28 -6.01 -6.66 -11.17
CA ILE A 28 -6.24 -8.09 -10.93
C ILE A 28 -6.73 -8.27 -9.50
N ASN A 29 -7.70 -9.16 -9.30
CA ASN A 29 -8.28 -9.53 -8.01
C ASN A 29 -8.75 -8.32 -7.17
N LYS A 30 -9.43 -7.36 -7.79
CA LYS A 30 -9.89 -6.10 -7.17
C LYS A 30 -10.82 -6.25 -5.96
N ASN A 31 -11.32 -7.46 -5.71
CA ASN A 31 -12.23 -7.78 -4.59
C ASN A 31 -11.51 -8.48 -3.43
N ALA A 32 -10.19 -8.68 -3.50
CA ALA A 32 -9.41 -9.35 -2.46
C ALA A 32 -9.43 -8.62 -1.11
N ILE A 33 -9.56 -7.29 -1.12
CA ILE A 33 -9.61 -6.52 0.12
C ILE A 33 -10.97 -6.74 0.81
N PRO A 34 -11.00 -7.26 2.05
CA PRO A 34 -12.22 -7.43 2.83
C PRO A 34 -13.07 -6.15 2.84
N THR A 35 -14.39 -6.27 2.71
CA THR A 35 -15.31 -5.13 2.64
C THR A 35 -15.41 -4.35 3.94
N GLU A 36 -15.16 -5.03 5.06
CA GLU A 36 -15.26 -4.50 6.43
C GLU A 36 -14.01 -4.85 7.25
N GLY A 37 -13.91 -4.27 8.43
CA GLY A 37 -12.81 -4.49 9.36
C GLY A 37 -11.51 -3.77 8.97
N GLY A 38 -10.59 -3.74 9.91
CA GLY A 38 -9.24 -3.21 9.71
C GLY A 38 -8.41 -4.15 8.83
N VAL A 39 -7.65 -3.60 7.91
CA VAL A 39 -6.81 -4.37 6.97
C VAL A 39 -5.52 -3.63 6.70
N ILE A 40 -4.42 -4.34 6.58
CA ILE A 40 -3.17 -3.81 6.08
C ILE A 40 -3.05 -4.19 4.60
N LEU A 41 -2.86 -3.19 3.73
CA LEU A 41 -2.49 -3.40 2.33
C LEU A 41 -0.96 -3.26 2.21
N ALA A 42 -0.26 -4.35 1.99
CA ALA A 42 1.20 -4.37 1.85
C ALA A 42 1.58 -4.36 0.37
N CYS A 43 2.20 -3.28 -0.12
CA CYS A 43 2.52 -3.12 -1.54
C CYS A 43 4.00 -2.78 -1.75
N ASN A 44 4.62 -3.26 -2.83
CA ASN A 44 5.92 -2.77 -3.28
C ASN A 44 5.84 -1.30 -3.67
N HIS A 45 6.99 -0.60 -3.68
CA HIS A 45 7.02 0.84 -3.96
C HIS A 45 8.04 1.21 -5.04
N ILE A 46 7.56 1.60 -6.21
CA ILE A 46 8.40 1.89 -7.38
C ILE A 46 8.22 3.31 -7.94
N SER A 47 7.14 4.01 -7.56
CA SER A 47 6.81 5.31 -8.16
C SER A 47 6.06 6.23 -7.19
N PHE A 48 6.12 7.53 -7.41
CA PHE A 48 5.20 8.48 -6.77
C PHE A 48 3.74 8.29 -7.19
N ALA A 49 3.50 7.59 -8.29
CA ALA A 49 2.16 7.28 -8.78
C ALA A 49 1.52 6.08 -8.06
N ASP A 50 2.27 5.31 -7.25
CA ASP A 50 1.74 4.10 -6.60
C ASP A 50 0.56 4.40 -5.66
N PRO A 51 0.62 5.39 -4.73
CA PRO A 51 -0.51 5.68 -3.87
C PRO A 51 -1.79 6.05 -4.63
N PRO A 52 -1.78 6.97 -5.62
CA PRO A 52 -2.97 7.23 -6.41
C PRO A 52 -3.43 6.03 -7.25
N LEU A 53 -2.52 5.23 -7.83
CA LEU A 53 -2.90 4.01 -8.56
C LEU A 53 -3.63 3.01 -7.66
N LEU A 54 -3.12 2.77 -6.44
CA LEU A 54 -3.75 1.91 -5.45
C LEU A 54 -5.14 2.46 -5.06
N GLY A 55 -5.22 3.76 -4.74
CA GLY A 55 -6.48 4.41 -4.37
C GLY A 55 -7.54 4.32 -5.47
N LEU A 56 -7.14 4.46 -6.75
CA LEU A 56 -8.02 4.30 -7.90
C LEU A 56 -8.46 2.84 -8.13
N SER A 57 -7.60 1.88 -7.78
CA SER A 57 -7.82 0.45 -7.98
C SER A 57 -8.65 -0.21 -6.88
N CYS A 58 -8.72 0.39 -5.69
CA CYS A 58 -9.41 -0.15 -4.52
C CYS A 58 -10.82 0.45 -4.37
N LYS A 59 -11.80 -0.36 -3.91
CA LYS A 59 -13.15 0.14 -3.59
C LYS A 59 -13.19 0.91 -2.27
N ARG A 60 -12.42 0.43 -1.27
CA ARG A 60 -12.31 1.06 0.04
C ARG A 60 -11.34 2.23 -0.01
N ARG A 61 -11.53 3.19 0.89
CA ARG A 61 -10.58 4.28 1.08
C ARG A 61 -9.29 3.72 1.68
N LEU A 62 -8.16 4.10 1.07
CA LEU A 62 -6.84 3.75 1.53
C LEU A 62 -6.23 4.90 2.32
N TYR A 63 -5.48 4.56 3.37
CA TYR A 63 -4.70 5.52 4.14
C TYR A 63 -3.21 5.21 3.96
N PHE A 64 -2.38 6.27 3.86
CA PHE A 64 -0.96 6.15 3.54
C PHE A 64 -0.12 6.99 4.48
N MET A 65 1.00 6.43 4.91
CA MET A 65 2.06 7.22 5.54
C MET A 65 2.81 8.01 4.47
N ALA A 66 2.90 9.32 4.60
CA ALA A 66 3.65 10.18 3.69
C ALA A 66 4.60 11.08 4.47
N LYS A 67 5.78 11.38 3.89
CA LYS A 67 6.78 12.23 4.52
C LYS A 67 6.18 13.57 4.94
N SER A 68 6.46 14.03 6.16
CA SER A 68 5.98 15.31 6.71
C SER A 68 6.31 16.50 5.81
N GLU A 69 7.46 16.47 5.13
CA GLU A 69 7.88 17.52 4.21
C GLU A 69 6.92 17.73 3.02
N LEU A 70 6.19 16.68 2.60
CA LEU A 70 5.19 16.79 1.53
C LEU A 70 3.99 17.65 1.92
N PHE A 71 3.78 17.85 3.22
CA PHE A 71 2.69 18.66 3.76
C PHE A 71 3.06 20.13 3.99
N LYS A 72 4.33 20.52 3.77
CA LYS A 72 4.79 21.92 3.90
C LYS A 72 4.15 22.82 2.84
N ASN A 73 3.95 22.32 1.62
CA ASN A 73 3.13 23.01 0.63
C ASN A 73 1.65 22.83 1.00
N LYS A 74 0.97 23.92 1.38
CA LYS A 74 -0.41 23.89 1.90
C LYS A 74 -1.39 23.26 0.90
N LEU A 75 -1.27 23.62 -0.39
CA LEU A 75 -2.18 23.14 -1.45
C LEU A 75 -1.97 21.65 -1.74
N PHE A 76 -0.72 21.25 -1.93
CA PHE A 76 -0.37 19.85 -2.16
C PHE A 76 -0.63 18.99 -0.91
N GLY A 77 -0.31 19.51 0.26
CA GLY A 77 -0.61 18.86 1.54
C GLY A 77 -2.11 18.63 1.77
N ALA A 78 -2.95 19.59 1.43
CA ALA A 78 -4.41 19.45 1.49
C ALA A 78 -4.91 18.36 0.51
N LEU A 79 -4.38 18.35 -0.72
CA LEU A 79 -4.72 17.34 -1.74
C LEU A 79 -4.38 15.92 -1.27
N ILE A 80 -3.14 15.68 -0.82
CA ILE A 80 -2.73 14.34 -0.40
C ILE A 80 -3.44 13.89 0.88
N ARG A 81 -3.77 14.80 1.82
CA ARG A 81 -4.65 14.50 2.97
C ARG A 81 -6.03 14.05 2.49
N ALA A 82 -6.64 14.78 1.55
CA ALA A 82 -7.92 14.40 0.98
C ALA A 82 -7.89 12.99 0.36
N LEU A 83 -6.75 12.61 -0.21
CA LEU A 83 -6.50 11.27 -0.76
C LEU A 83 -6.10 10.21 0.29
N GLY A 84 -6.15 10.53 1.59
CA GLY A 84 -5.91 9.57 2.68
C GLY A 84 -4.47 9.55 3.20
N ALA A 85 -3.59 10.46 2.75
CA ALA A 85 -2.25 10.53 3.30
C ALA A 85 -2.21 11.24 4.66
N PHE A 86 -1.38 10.76 5.59
CA PHE A 86 -1.07 11.43 6.85
C PHE A 86 0.45 11.53 7.04
N PRO A 87 0.92 12.59 7.74
CA PRO A 87 2.34 12.86 7.84
C PRO A 87 3.04 11.89 8.79
N VAL A 88 4.29 11.53 8.43
CA VAL A 88 5.23 10.74 9.22
C VAL A 88 6.63 11.36 9.17
N GLU A 89 7.30 11.40 10.31
CA GLU A 89 8.72 11.77 10.39
C GLU A 89 9.58 10.51 10.28
N ARG A 90 10.41 10.43 9.23
CA ARG A 90 11.25 9.27 9.00
C ARG A 90 12.54 9.37 9.84
N GLY A 91 12.90 8.28 10.51
CA GLY A 91 14.19 8.15 11.21
C GLY A 91 14.13 8.19 12.73
N ALA A 92 13.11 8.72 13.35
CA ALA A 92 13.01 8.89 14.79
C ALA A 92 12.10 7.84 15.49
N GLY A 93 11.76 6.73 14.80
CA GLY A 93 10.79 5.77 15.37
C GLY A 93 9.48 6.50 15.70
N ASP A 94 8.82 7.07 14.68
CA ASP A 94 7.65 7.93 14.88
C ASP A 94 6.46 7.13 15.44
N GLY A 95 6.46 6.94 16.76
CA GLY A 95 5.40 6.24 17.50
C GLY A 95 4.03 6.89 17.28
N LYS A 96 3.99 8.20 16.97
CA LYS A 96 2.76 8.90 16.67
C LYS A 96 2.17 8.45 15.32
N ALA A 97 3.00 8.23 14.32
CA ALA A 97 2.52 7.74 13.02
C ALA A 97 2.07 6.27 13.10
N ILE A 98 2.78 5.44 13.85
CA ILE A 98 2.36 4.05 14.13
C ILE A 98 1.01 4.06 14.83
N LYS A 99 0.87 4.84 15.92
CA LYS A 99 -0.40 4.97 16.64
C LYS A 99 -1.53 5.46 15.74
N THR A 100 -1.29 6.46 14.89
CA THR A 100 -2.30 6.92 13.92
C THR A 100 -2.72 5.79 12.98
N GLY A 101 -1.79 4.98 12.51
CA GLY A 101 -2.07 3.82 11.67
C GLY A 101 -2.89 2.75 12.41
N GLU A 102 -2.58 2.47 13.67
CA GLU A 102 -3.33 1.56 14.53
C GLU A 102 -4.76 2.04 14.78
N ASP A 103 -4.92 3.33 15.09
CA ASP A 103 -6.25 3.93 15.31
C ASP A 103 -7.11 3.83 14.04
N LEU A 104 -6.54 4.09 12.86
CA LEU A 104 -7.21 3.91 11.57
C LEU A 104 -7.66 2.45 11.37
N ILE A 105 -6.80 1.48 11.73
CA ILE A 105 -7.12 0.05 11.63
C ILE A 105 -8.24 -0.32 12.61
N ARG A 106 -8.20 0.17 13.86
CA ARG A 106 -9.28 -0.04 14.87
C ARG A 106 -10.62 0.53 14.41
N GLU A 107 -10.61 1.65 13.69
CA GLU A 107 -11.79 2.24 13.06
C GLU A 107 -12.28 1.44 11.84
N GLY A 108 -11.68 0.30 11.54
CA GLY A 108 -12.06 -0.54 10.41
C GLY A 108 -11.56 -0.04 9.06
N ASN A 109 -10.51 0.76 8.99
CA ASN A 109 -9.98 1.29 7.74
C ASN A 109 -8.88 0.41 7.13
N VAL A 110 -8.51 0.70 5.87
CA VAL A 110 -7.40 0.06 5.16
C VAL A 110 -6.15 0.93 5.26
N MET A 111 -5.17 0.43 5.99
CA MET A 111 -3.85 1.05 6.12
C MET A 111 -2.90 0.50 5.07
N THR A 112 -2.40 1.35 4.19
CA THR A 112 -1.40 0.94 3.19
C THR A 112 0.00 1.14 3.72
N ILE A 113 0.78 0.08 3.69
CA ILE A 113 2.19 0.08 4.09
C ILE A 113 3.03 -0.41 2.91
N PHE A 114 4.14 0.29 2.66
CA PHE A 114 5.16 -0.17 1.73
C PHE A 114 6.26 -0.89 2.55
N PRO A 115 6.33 -2.24 2.54
CA PRO A 115 7.22 -2.99 3.43
C PRO A 115 8.70 -2.65 3.22
N GLU A 116 9.05 -2.19 2.04
CA GLU A 116 10.41 -1.77 1.66
C GLU A 116 10.88 -0.51 2.40
N GLY A 117 9.96 0.28 2.96
CA GLY A 117 10.24 1.52 3.68
C GLY A 117 10.71 2.68 2.80
N GLY A 118 10.71 2.50 1.49
CA GLY A 118 11.07 3.52 0.51
C GLY A 118 10.84 3.04 -0.91
N ARG A 119 11.07 3.93 -1.90
CA ARG A 119 10.90 3.58 -3.31
C ARG A 119 12.14 2.89 -3.85
N SER A 120 11.94 1.79 -4.57
CA SER A 120 13.00 1.15 -5.35
C SER A 120 13.50 2.09 -6.45
N LYS A 121 14.81 2.17 -6.61
CA LYS A 121 15.47 2.98 -7.65
C LYS A 121 15.67 2.19 -8.95
N THR A 122 15.66 0.87 -8.87
CA THR A 122 15.88 -0.06 -9.99
C THR A 122 14.57 -0.66 -10.53
N GLY A 123 13.49 -0.61 -9.74
CA GLY A 123 12.25 -1.32 -10.00
C GLY A 123 12.23 -2.72 -9.39
N ASP A 124 13.34 -3.21 -8.84
CA ASP A 124 13.40 -4.49 -8.15
C ASP A 124 12.85 -4.38 -6.74
N LEU A 125 12.38 -5.51 -6.20
CA LEU A 125 11.93 -5.57 -4.82
C LEU A 125 13.12 -5.41 -3.87
N MET A 126 12.95 -4.58 -2.86
CA MET A 126 13.94 -4.39 -1.81
C MET A 126 13.66 -5.32 -0.61
N ARG A 127 14.63 -5.43 0.28
CA ARG A 127 14.43 -6.17 1.54
C ARG A 127 13.33 -5.54 2.37
N PRO A 128 12.37 -6.33 2.90
CA PRO A 128 11.32 -5.80 3.76
C PRO A 128 11.87 -5.37 5.11
N ARG A 129 11.25 -4.32 5.66
CA ARG A 129 11.33 -3.94 7.07
C ARG A 129 10.19 -4.60 7.84
N SER A 130 10.38 -4.82 9.13
CA SER A 130 9.40 -5.51 9.96
C SER A 130 8.16 -4.68 10.32
N GLY A 131 8.08 -3.41 9.94
CA GLY A 131 6.99 -2.52 10.35
C GLY A 131 5.61 -2.99 9.93
N CYS A 132 5.46 -3.56 8.73
CA CYS A 132 4.18 -4.13 8.27
C CYS A 132 3.75 -5.32 9.15
N ALA A 133 4.67 -6.26 9.38
CA ALA A 133 4.42 -7.43 10.23
C ALA A 133 4.17 -7.05 11.70
N LEU A 134 4.87 -6.02 12.21
CA LEU A 134 4.68 -5.51 13.56
C LEU A 134 3.25 -4.96 13.76
N VAL A 135 2.78 -4.12 12.85
CA VAL A 135 1.41 -3.58 12.93
C VAL A 135 0.38 -4.71 12.77
N ALA A 136 0.62 -5.70 11.88
CA ALA A 136 -0.26 -6.85 11.73
C ALA A 136 -0.34 -7.68 13.03
N GLN A 137 0.81 -7.88 13.69
CA GLN A 137 0.90 -8.58 14.98
C GLN A 137 0.17 -7.83 16.10
N GLN A 138 0.44 -6.53 16.25
CA GLN A 138 -0.17 -5.72 17.32
C GLN A 138 -1.69 -5.58 17.16
N MET A 139 -2.15 -5.48 15.92
CA MET A 139 -3.55 -5.25 15.61
C MET A 139 -4.34 -6.54 15.36
N GLN A 140 -3.66 -7.68 15.21
CA GLN A 140 -4.27 -8.98 14.86
C GLN A 140 -5.23 -8.86 13.66
N VAL A 141 -4.78 -8.19 12.59
CA VAL A 141 -5.56 -7.97 11.38
C VAL A 141 -4.90 -8.61 10.16
N PRO A 142 -5.67 -8.97 9.13
CA PRO A 142 -5.13 -9.56 7.92
C PRO A 142 -4.28 -8.57 7.13
N VAL A 143 -3.29 -9.11 6.42
CA VAL A 143 -2.45 -8.39 5.46
C VAL A 143 -2.84 -8.84 4.05
N VAL A 144 -3.23 -7.92 3.20
CA VAL A 144 -3.43 -8.15 1.77
C VAL A 144 -2.14 -7.76 1.05
N PRO A 145 -1.37 -8.71 0.50
CA PRO A 145 -0.23 -8.39 -0.33
C PRO A 145 -0.72 -7.78 -1.65
N CYS A 146 0.02 -6.82 -2.17
CA CYS A 146 -0.30 -6.17 -3.44
C CYS A 146 0.98 -5.92 -4.24
N CYS A 147 0.90 -6.09 -5.55
CA CYS A 147 2.01 -5.80 -6.44
C CYS A 147 1.63 -4.74 -7.46
N ILE A 148 2.51 -3.77 -7.66
CA ILE A 148 2.49 -2.86 -8.81
C ILE A 148 3.62 -3.24 -9.72
N THR A 149 3.27 -3.76 -10.91
CA THR A 149 4.22 -4.17 -11.94
C THR A 149 4.11 -3.26 -13.15
N LYS A 150 5.25 -2.75 -13.61
CA LYS A 150 5.34 -1.81 -14.72
C LYS A 150 6.09 -2.44 -15.89
N ARG A 151 5.51 -2.40 -17.10
CA ARG A 151 6.15 -2.98 -18.30
C ARG A 151 7.55 -2.42 -18.57
N HIS A 152 7.72 -1.11 -18.43
CA HIS A 152 9.00 -0.42 -18.61
C HIS A 152 9.24 0.50 -17.42
N PHE A 153 10.05 0.07 -16.48
CA PHE A 153 10.31 0.80 -15.25
C PHE A 153 10.79 2.25 -15.50
N LYS A 154 11.74 2.45 -16.41
CA LYS A 154 12.32 3.77 -16.71
C LYS A 154 11.39 4.73 -17.44
N ARG A 155 10.33 4.25 -18.10
CA ARG A 155 9.39 5.13 -18.80
C ARG A 155 8.42 5.75 -17.81
N LYS A 156 8.22 7.09 -17.89
CA LYS A 156 7.31 7.82 -17.00
C LYS A 156 5.89 7.25 -17.05
N PHE A 157 5.37 7.03 -18.27
CA PHE A 157 4.08 6.39 -18.53
C PHE A 157 4.31 5.06 -19.22
N SER A 158 3.76 4.00 -18.66
CA SER A 158 3.93 2.64 -19.14
C SER A 158 2.73 1.83 -18.70
N LYS A 159 2.41 0.76 -19.42
CA LYS A 159 1.38 -0.19 -18.99
C LYS A 159 1.70 -0.73 -17.60
N VAL A 160 0.70 -0.75 -16.72
CA VAL A 160 0.85 -1.12 -15.31
C VAL A 160 -0.19 -2.17 -14.96
N ILE A 161 0.20 -3.13 -14.14
CA ILE A 161 -0.73 -4.05 -13.45
C ILE A 161 -0.70 -3.70 -11.97
N VAL A 162 -1.88 -3.56 -11.37
CA VAL A 162 -2.10 -3.52 -9.92
C VAL A 162 -2.77 -4.83 -9.54
N HIS A 163 -2.05 -5.69 -8.84
CA HIS A 163 -2.47 -7.04 -8.50
C HIS A 163 -2.64 -7.17 -6.98
N PHE A 164 -3.84 -7.47 -6.53
CA PHE A 164 -4.13 -7.75 -5.12
C PHE A 164 -4.08 -9.26 -4.90
N GLY A 165 -3.25 -9.71 -3.94
CA GLY A 165 -3.21 -11.09 -3.48
C GLY A 165 -4.32 -11.39 -2.47
N ASP A 166 -4.46 -12.65 -2.09
CA ASP A 166 -5.43 -13.05 -1.08
C ASP A 166 -5.00 -12.57 0.32
N PRO A 167 -5.96 -12.25 1.21
CA PRO A 167 -5.66 -11.85 2.57
C PRO A 167 -4.89 -12.96 3.32
N LEU A 168 -3.81 -12.59 3.97
CA LEU A 168 -3.04 -13.45 4.87
C LEU A 168 -3.43 -13.11 6.30
N THR A 169 -3.95 -14.07 7.05
CA THR A 169 -4.29 -13.88 8.47
C THR A 169 -3.02 -13.85 9.34
N PRO A 170 -3.07 -13.28 10.55
CA PRO A 170 -1.94 -13.33 11.49
C PRO A 170 -1.44 -14.75 11.73
N GLU A 171 -2.34 -15.72 11.85
CA GLU A 171 -2.02 -17.14 12.05
C GLU A 171 -1.26 -17.70 10.84
N GLN A 172 -1.71 -17.42 9.62
CA GLN A 172 -1.03 -17.83 8.39
C GLN A 172 0.37 -17.22 8.28
N LEU A 173 0.54 -16.01 8.80
CA LEU A 173 1.84 -15.32 8.86
C LEU A 173 2.72 -15.81 10.02
N GLY A 174 2.20 -16.69 10.91
CA GLY A 174 2.89 -17.16 12.10
C GLY A 174 3.13 -16.03 13.11
N LEU A 175 2.20 -15.08 13.20
CA LEU A 175 2.24 -13.94 14.12
C LEU A 175 1.39 -14.23 15.35
N THR A 176 2.01 -14.27 16.52
CA THR A 176 1.33 -14.33 17.80
C THR A 176 1.36 -12.97 18.50
N PRO A 177 0.37 -12.61 19.36
CA PRO A 177 0.34 -11.29 20.01
C PRO A 177 1.64 -10.94 20.76
N ASP A 178 2.28 -11.93 21.38
CA ASP A 178 3.53 -11.79 22.16
C ASP A 178 4.76 -12.26 21.39
N GLY A 179 4.64 -12.47 20.08
CA GLY A 179 5.69 -13.01 19.22
C GLY A 179 6.90 -12.09 19.09
N GLY A 180 8.07 -12.72 18.94
CA GLY A 180 9.34 -12.02 18.92
C GLY A 180 9.81 -11.61 17.51
N ARG A 181 11.01 -11.02 17.46
CA ARG A 181 11.64 -10.53 16.22
C ARG A 181 11.74 -11.57 15.10
N ARG A 182 11.86 -12.87 15.45
CA ARG A 182 11.95 -13.97 14.47
C ARG A 182 10.65 -14.11 13.68
N GLU A 183 9.50 -14.07 14.35
CA GLU A 183 8.18 -14.12 13.72
C GLU A 183 7.98 -12.94 12.79
N LEU A 184 8.26 -11.72 13.25
CA LEU A 184 8.17 -10.51 12.43
C LEU A 184 9.01 -10.60 11.15
N LYS A 185 10.24 -11.13 11.26
CA LYS A 185 11.14 -11.33 10.12
C LYS A 185 10.58 -12.36 9.14
N ASN A 186 10.03 -13.47 9.64
CA ASN A 186 9.46 -14.52 8.82
C ASN A 186 8.18 -14.03 8.12
N ALA A 187 7.25 -13.41 8.84
CA ALA A 187 6.04 -12.82 8.27
C ALA A 187 6.37 -11.78 7.19
N SER A 188 7.36 -10.90 7.43
CA SER A 188 7.79 -9.92 6.42
C SER A 188 8.32 -10.60 5.15
N LYS A 189 9.06 -11.71 5.28
CA LYS A 189 9.51 -12.49 4.12
C LYS A 189 8.36 -13.16 3.38
N MET A 190 7.38 -13.70 4.11
CA MET A 190 6.20 -14.33 3.51
C MET A 190 5.39 -13.32 2.70
N ILE A 191 5.11 -12.14 3.27
CA ILE A 191 4.41 -11.06 2.58
C ILE A 191 5.15 -10.65 1.29
N MET A 192 6.48 -10.48 1.37
CA MET A 192 7.29 -10.14 0.19
C MET A 192 7.35 -11.29 -0.81
N GLY A 193 7.31 -12.54 -0.37
CA GLY A 193 7.24 -13.72 -1.23
C GLY A 193 5.97 -13.73 -2.09
N GLU A 194 4.81 -13.39 -1.50
CA GLU A 194 3.57 -13.26 -2.27
C GLU A 194 3.63 -12.10 -3.27
N ILE A 195 4.19 -10.96 -2.87
CA ILE A 195 4.41 -9.82 -3.79
C ILE A 195 5.33 -10.22 -4.95
N GLN A 196 6.39 -10.99 -4.68
CA GLN A 196 7.31 -11.48 -5.72
C GLN A 196 6.61 -12.44 -6.70
N LYS A 197 5.81 -13.38 -6.22
CA LYS A 197 5.04 -14.29 -7.08
C LYS A 197 4.10 -13.54 -8.03
N MET A 198 3.36 -12.56 -7.49
CA MET A 198 2.49 -11.71 -8.31
C MET A 198 3.28 -10.92 -9.35
N ARG A 199 4.44 -10.36 -8.96
CA ARG A 199 5.32 -9.62 -9.88
C ARG A 199 5.78 -10.48 -11.06
N GLU A 200 6.16 -11.72 -10.82
CA GLU A 200 6.59 -12.66 -11.86
C GLU A 200 5.44 -13.00 -12.82
N GLN A 201 4.25 -13.24 -12.29
CA GLN A 201 3.03 -13.48 -13.09
C GLN A 201 2.71 -12.27 -13.98
N ASP A 202 2.70 -11.08 -13.38
CA ASP A 202 2.39 -9.82 -14.06
C ASP A 202 3.43 -9.47 -15.13
N ALA A 203 4.71 -9.72 -14.86
CA ALA A 203 5.78 -9.48 -15.83
C ALA A 203 5.59 -10.33 -17.08
N ASN A 204 5.24 -11.61 -16.93
CA ASN A 204 4.92 -12.52 -18.03
C ASN A 204 3.69 -12.02 -18.82
N GLU A 205 2.67 -11.53 -18.16
CA GLU A 205 1.49 -10.96 -18.82
C GLU A 205 1.82 -9.68 -19.60
N LEU A 206 2.63 -8.80 -19.02
CA LEU A 206 3.03 -7.55 -19.66
C LEU A 206 3.92 -7.74 -20.89
N GLN A 207 4.64 -8.87 -21.00
CA GLN A 207 5.44 -9.20 -22.16
C GLN A 207 4.60 -9.69 -23.35
N LYS A 208 3.50 -10.41 -23.07
CA LYS A 208 2.62 -10.99 -24.09
C LYS A 208 1.70 -9.97 -24.79
N GLY A 209 1.52 -8.78 -24.25
CA GLY A 209 0.60 -7.75 -24.75
C GLY A 209 1.28 -6.38 -24.94
#